data_cb68d54f36d487b05af5800ac715eca8
#
_entry.id   cb68d54f36d487b05af5800ac715eca8
#
_cell.length_a   1.000
_cell.length_b   1.000
_cell.length_c   1.000
_cell.angle_alpha   90.00
_cell.angle_beta   90.00
_cell.angle_gamma   90.00
#
_symmetry.space_group_name_H-M   'P 1'
#
loop_
_entity.id
_entity.type
_entity.pdbx_description
1 polymer ?
#
loop_
_entity_poly.entity_id
_entity_poly.type
_entity_poly.pdbx_seq_one_letter_code
_entity_poly.pdbx_strand_id
1 'polypeptide(L)'
;MITPPEPAHRFSHQAMGTFFEIAVADEDETYAGQAAQAVFREIDRIESLFSRFNPASEISRISRLKPGESLIIGIETFECLTAAEQVRQETHGAFDINVRALTKYLAPDNPHPPRNLVKGSESSENPRLPTNLLSLNKGSELASSPLKLVRTGSRFEALLTAQKDAAQGTLDLDLGGIGKGFALDKALALLADWSIENALIHAGTSTAVAIGSAPKAMGTKNSETHCTISEQIEVSPNSSLNSWGWPVGVGGGWPCPDAPRSVLLSGRALSGSGTEVKGHHILDPRTGNPAKGHIAAWASHSSAAIADALSTAFMVMDTQEVEAYCSRHSDLWALVVKDYGNCRVYGKVR
;
A
#
# COMPACT_ATOMS: atom_id res chain seq x y z
N MET A 1 -16.93 -29.19 30.39
CA MET A 1 -16.34 -29.62 29.09
C MET A 1 -15.94 -28.35 28.43
N ILE A 2 -14.64 -28.14 28.22
CA ILE A 2 -14.12 -26.98 27.46
C ILE A 2 -14.27 -27.38 26.01
N THR A 3 -15.15 -26.73 25.27
CA THR A 3 -15.27 -26.90 23.82
C THR A 3 -13.92 -26.49 23.21
N PRO A 4 -13.32 -27.29 22.31
CA PRO A 4 -12.12 -26.86 21.63
C PRO A 4 -12.42 -25.56 20.84
N PRO A 5 -11.48 -24.61 20.76
CA PRO A 5 -11.67 -23.39 19.98
C PRO A 5 -11.99 -23.77 18.53
N GLU A 6 -13.07 -23.23 18.00
CA GLU A 6 -13.46 -23.46 16.62
C GLU A 6 -12.39 -22.90 15.65
N PRO A 7 -12.15 -23.55 14.51
CA PRO A 7 -11.27 -22.99 13.49
C PRO A 7 -11.83 -21.65 12.99
N ALA A 8 -10.97 -20.72 12.61
CA ALA A 8 -11.40 -19.44 12.05
C ALA A 8 -12.28 -19.66 10.79
N HIS A 9 -13.43 -19.00 10.75
CA HIS A 9 -14.30 -18.97 9.58
C HIS A 9 -13.68 -18.10 8.50
N ARG A 10 -13.66 -18.56 7.24
CA ARG A 10 -13.03 -17.88 6.12
C ARG A 10 -14.03 -17.50 5.05
N PHE A 11 -13.91 -16.26 4.59
CA PHE A 11 -14.76 -15.69 3.55
C PHE A 11 -13.88 -14.98 2.52
N SER A 12 -14.24 -15.06 1.24
CA SER A 12 -13.50 -14.43 0.16
C SER A 12 -14.39 -13.62 -0.77
N HIS A 13 -13.84 -12.54 -1.32
CA HIS A 13 -14.53 -11.64 -2.23
C HIS A 13 -13.54 -11.04 -3.25
N GLN A 14 -13.98 -10.85 -4.49
CA GLN A 14 -13.15 -10.25 -5.54
C GLN A 14 -13.47 -8.76 -5.67
N ALA A 15 -12.48 -7.90 -5.42
CA ALA A 15 -12.57 -6.46 -5.57
C ALA A 15 -11.19 -5.85 -5.87
N MET A 16 -11.14 -4.63 -6.39
CA MET A 16 -9.89 -3.88 -6.64
C MET A 16 -8.84 -4.67 -7.44
N GLY A 17 -9.29 -5.56 -8.33
CA GLY A 17 -8.42 -6.40 -9.16
C GLY A 17 -7.68 -7.50 -8.40
N THR A 18 -8.13 -7.87 -7.20
CA THR A 18 -7.57 -8.94 -6.37
C THR A 18 -8.66 -9.67 -5.59
N PHE A 19 -8.28 -10.66 -4.78
CA PHE A 19 -9.16 -11.29 -3.80
C PHE A 19 -8.92 -10.69 -2.42
N PHE A 20 -10.00 -10.36 -1.71
CA PHE A 20 -9.98 -10.07 -0.29
C PHE A 20 -10.44 -11.32 0.45
N GLU A 21 -9.70 -11.71 1.46
CA GLU A 21 -10.08 -12.82 2.35
C GLU A 21 -10.12 -12.34 3.78
N ILE A 22 -11.14 -12.80 4.51
CA ILE A 22 -11.36 -12.49 5.92
C ILE A 22 -11.37 -13.82 6.67
N ALA A 23 -10.55 -13.93 7.70
CA ALA A 23 -10.62 -15.00 8.69
C ALA A 23 -11.10 -14.39 10.00
N VAL A 24 -12.20 -14.92 10.56
CA VAL A 24 -12.78 -14.52 11.85
C VAL A 24 -12.70 -15.70 12.80
N ALA A 25 -12.17 -15.48 14.00
CA ALA A 25 -12.08 -16.50 15.04
C ALA A 25 -12.99 -16.17 16.22
N ASP A 26 -13.34 -17.22 16.97
CA ASP A 26 -14.10 -17.15 18.24
C ASP A 26 -15.53 -16.61 18.08
N GLU A 27 -16.13 -16.72 16.87
CA GLU A 27 -17.49 -16.28 16.57
C GLU A 27 -18.32 -17.40 15.92
N ASP A 28 -19.64 -17.29 16.00
CA ASP A 28 -20.57 -18.13 15.25
C ASP A 28 -20.41 -17.89 13.75
N GLU A 29 -20.46 -18.96 12.93
CA GLU A 29 -20.26 -18.90 11.48
C GLU A 29 -21.26 -17.96 10.79
N THR A 30 -22.52 -17.96 11.23
CA THR A 30 -23.57 -17.11 10.64
C THR A 30 -23.28 -15.64 10.92
N TYR A 31 -22.91 -15.33 12.16
CA TYR A 31 -22.56 -13.96 12.55
C TYR A 31 -21.29 -13.47 11.84
N ALA A 32 -20.24 -14.27 11.85
CA ALA A 32 -19.00 -13.99 11.13
C ALA A 32 -19.25 -13.78 9.63
N GLY A 33 -20.13 -14.59 9.02
CA GLY A 33 -20.53 -14.45 7.62
C GLY A 33 -21.29 -13.15 7.34
N GLN A 34 -22.16 -12.71 8.23
CA GLN A 34 -22.88 -11.43 8.10
C GLN A 34 -21.92 -10.24 8.22
N ALA A 35 -20.98 -10.27 9.16
CA ALA A 35 -19.94 -9.27 9.33
C ALA A 35 -19.04 -9.21 8.08
N ALA A 36 -18.59 -10.37 7.56
CA ALA A 36 -17.79 -10.44 6.35
C ALA A 36 -18.52 -9.86 5.13
N GLN A 37 -19.82 -10.14 4.97
CA GLN A 37 -20.62 -9.55 3.89
C GLN A 37 -20.74 -8.02 4.02
N ALA A 38 -20.87 -7.49 5.25
CA ALA A 38 -20.88 -6.05 5.47
C ALA A 38 -19.54 -5.42 5.05
N VAL A 39 -18.42 -6.06 5.41
CA VAL A 39 -17.07 -5.64 5.01
C VAL A 39 -16.91 -5.68 3.48
N PHE A 40 -17.35 -6.73 2.82
CA PHE A 40 -17.23 -6.82 1.35
C PHE A 40 -18.03 -5.73 0.63
N ARG A 41 -19.24 -5.40 1.10
CA ARG A 41 -19.99 -4.25 0.57
C ARG A 41 -19.26 -2.92 0.75
N GLU A 42 -18.58 -2.74 1.88
CA GLU A 42 -17.77 -1.54 2.13
C GLU A 42 -16.56 -1.47 1.19
N ILE A 43 -15.88 -2.60 0.95
CA ILE A 43 -14.76 -2.69 -0.01
C ILE A 43 -15.24 -2.33 -1.42
N ASP A 44 -16.39 -2.86 -1.88
CA ASP A 44 -16.99 -2.53 -3.18
C ASP A 44 -17.33 -1.04 -3.28
N ARG A 45 -17.86 -0.46 -2.19
CA ARG A 45 -18.16 0.98 -2.11
C ARG A 45 -16.89 1.82 -2.27
N ILE A 46 -15.82 1.45 -1.59
CA ILE A 46 -14.51 2.14 -1.71
C ILE A 46 -13.94 1.96 -3.11
N GLU A 47 -14.01 0.77 -3.71
CA GLU A 47 -13.59 0.55 -5.10
C GLU A 47 -14.33 1.48 -6.05
N SER A 48 -15.64 1.66 -5.88
CA SER A 48 -16.45 2.54 -6.71
C SER A 48 -15.97 4.01 -6.66
N LEU A 49 -15.45 4.47 -5.51
CA LEU A 49 -14.91 5.81 -5.33
C LEU A 49 -13.50 5.96 -5.91
N PHE A 50 -12.68 4.90 -5.84
CA PHE A 50 -11.25 4.95 -6.10
C PHE A 50 -10.85 4.44 -7.49
N SER A 51 -11.71 3.70 -8.17
CA SER A 51 -11.38 3.08 -9.46
C SER A 51 -11.09 4.12 -10.53
N ARG A 52 -9.84 4.19 -10.99
CA ARG A 52 -9.45 5.02 -12.13
C ARG A 52 -10.04 4.56 -13.47
N PHE A 53 -10.57 3.35 -13.51
CA PHE A 53 -11.23 2.77 -14.70
C PHE A 53 -12.72 3.13 -14.77
N ASN A 54 -13.32 3.51 -13.65
CA ASN A 54 -14.69 3.98 -13.60
C ASN A 54 -14.73 5.50 -13.80
N PRO A 55 -15.24 6.01 -14.93
CA PRO A 55 -15.28 7.45 -15.18
C PRO A 55 -16.17 8.23 -14.20
N ALA A 56 -17.07 7.56 -13.49
CA ALA A 56 -17.93 8.17 -12.47
C ALA A 56 -17.28 8.24 -11.09
N SER A 57 -16.17 7.54 -10.86
CA SER A 57 -15.46 7.55 -9.58
C SER A 57 -14.93 8.95 -9.24
N GLU A 58 -14.75 9.22 -7.94
CA GLU A 58 -14.19 10.50 -7.50
C GLU A 58 -12.76 10.70 -8.00
N ILE A 59 -11.92 9.65 -7.96
CA ILE A 59 -10.53 9.72 -8.44
C ILE A 59 -10.47 10.02 -9.94
N SER A 60 -11.33 9.39 -10.76
CA SER A 60 -11.41 9.70 -12.19
C SER A 60 -11.92 11.11 -12.47
N ARG A 61 -12.83 11.62 -11.64
CA ARG A 61 -13.35 13.00 -11.75
C ARG A 61 -12.31 14.03 -11.31
N ILE A 62 -11.58 13.76 -10.22
CA ILE A 62 -10.45 14.62 -9.79
C ILE A 62 -9.38 14.68 -10.88
N SER A 63 -9.03 13.55 -11.48
CA SER A 63 -8.02 13.47 -12.55
C SER A 63 -8.39 14.30 -13.79
N ARG A 64 -9.68 14.67 -13.97
CA ARG A 64 -10.15 15.50 -15.09
C ARG A 64 -10.32 16.99 -14.74
N LEU A 65 -10.03 17.40 -13.51
CA LEU A 65 -10.08 18.81 -13.13
C LEU A 65 -9.11 19.64 -13.97
N LYS A 66 -9.54 20.83 -14.32
CA LYS A 66 -8.69 21.85 -14.93
C LYS A 66 -8.09 22.75 -13.85
N PRO A 67 -6.95 23.39 -14.11
CA PRO A 67 -6.39 24.36 -13.18
C PRO A 67 -7.42 25.40 -12.73
N GLY A 68 -7.58 25.57 -11.40
CA GLY A 68 -8.57 26.44 -10.77
C GLY A 68 -9.93 25.80 -10.49
N GLU A 69 -10.19 24.58 -11.01
CA GLU A 69 -11.44 23.87 -10.71
C GLU A 69 -11.34 23.08 -9.40
N SER A 70 -12.48 22.91 -8.72
CA SER A 70 -12.61 22.06 -7.54
C SER A 70 -13.75 21.05 -7.69
N LEU A 71 -13.67 19.98 -6.94
CA LEU A 71 -14.68 18.94 -6.83
C LEU A 71 -14.99 18.67 -5.36
N ILE A 72 -16.28 18.62 -5.00
CA ILE A 72 -16.73 18.11 -3.71
C ILE A 72 -16.56 16.58 -3.74
N ILE A 73 -15.90 16.03 -2.70
CA ILE A 73 -15.57 14.63 -2.55
C ILE A 73 -16.10 14.07 -1.22
N GLY A 74 -16.21 12.75 -1.13
CA GLY A 74 -16.53 12.05 0.11
C GLY A 74 -15.38 12.10 1.12
N ILE A 75 -15.72 11.82 2.38
CA ILE A 75 -14.74 11.79 3.47
C ILE A 75 -13.67 10.73 3.24
N GLU A 76 -14.02 9.57 2.69
CA GLU A 76 -13.08 8.47 2.43
C GLU A 76 -12.03 8.87 1.39
N THR A 77 -12.47 9.52 0.32
CA THR A 77 -11.54 10.02 -0.71
C THR A 77 -10.64 11.10 -0.11
N PHE A 78 -11.20 12.00 0.70
CA PHE A 78 -10.41 13.04 1.36
C PHE A 78 -9.36 12.44 2.31
N GLU A 79 -9.74 11.48 3.14
CA GLU A 79 -8.82 10.81 4.09
C GLU A 79 -7.73 10.03 3.36
N CYS A 80 -8.07 9.26 2.32
CA CYS A 80 -7.10 8.50 1.53
C CYS A 80 -6.10 9.43 0.83
N LEU A 81 -6.58 10.51 0.21
CA LEU A 81 -5.71 11.50 -0.45
C LEU A 81 -4.84 12.26 0.56
N THR A 82 -5.36 12.52 1.76
CA THR A 82 -4.59 13.16 2.85
C THR A 82 -3.46 12.24 3.31
N ALA A 83 -3.74 10.95 3.51
CA ALA A 83 -2.72 9.95 3.86
C ALA A 83 -1.67 9.81 2.75
N ALA A 84 -2.10 9.81 1.48
CA ALA A 84 -1.19 9.76 0.33
C ALA A 84 -0.26 10.97 0.29
N GLU A 85 -0.78 12.18 0.52
CA GLU A 85 0.03 13.41 0.55
C GLU A 85 0.99 13.44 1.74
N GLN A 86 0.57 12.94 2.92
CA GLN A 86 1.45 12.78 4.07
C GLN A 86 2.64 11.88 3.71
N VAL A 87 2.40 10.67 3.18
CA VAL A 87 3.48 9.75 2.78
C VAL A 87 4.35 10.37 1.71
N ARG A 88 3.76 11.09 0.73
CA ARG A 88 4.53 11.80 -0.29
C ARG A 88 5.52 12.79 0.32
N GLN A 89 5.08 13.59 1.28
CA GLN A 89 5.93 14.57 1.96
C GLN A 89 7.01 13.91 2.80
N GLU A 90 6.65 12.92 3.62
CA GLU A 90 7.57 12.22 4.51
C GLU A 90 8.63 11.40 3.78
N THR A 91 8.31 10.90 2.58
CA THR A 91 9.23 10.14 1.71
C THR A 91 9.93 11.00 0.66
N HIS A 92 9.83 12.33 0.77
CA HIS A 92 10.41 13.28 -0.18
C HIS A 92 10.07 12.95 -1.64
N GLY A 93 8.81 12.58 -1.89
CA GLY A 93 8.28 12.27 -3.23
C GLY A 93 8.65 10.89 -3.76
N ALA A 94 9.25 10.00 -2.96
CA ALA A 94 9.45 8.61 -3.38
C ALA A 94 8.13 7.84 -3.54
N PHE A 95 7.07 8.26 -2.86
CA PHE A 95 5.69 7.88 -3.11
C PHE A 95 4.92 9.06 -3.70
N ASP A 96 4.20 8.85 -4.78
CA ASP A 96 3.30 9.86 -5.35
C ASP A 96 2.16 9.17 -6.12
N ILE A 97 0.92 9.50 -5.79
CA ILE A 97 -0.27 8.95 -6.47
C ILE A 97 -0.47 9.53 -7.88
N ASN A 98 0.21 10.62 -8.25
CA ASN A 98 0.17 11.23 -9.58
C ASN A 98 1.23 10.67 -10.54
N VAL A 99 1.87 9.57 -10.19
CA VAL A 99 2.96 8.95 -10.96
C VAL A 99 2.58 8.57 -12.41
N ARG A 100 1.29 8.34 -12.69
CA ARG A 100 0.82 7.98 -14.03
C ARG A 100 0.90 9.11 -15.04
N ALA A 101 0.83 10.35 -14.60
CA ALA A 101 1.09 11.49 -15.49
C ALA A 101 2.49 11.38 -16.11
N LEU A 102 3.47 10.85 -15.37
CA LEU A 102 4.83 10.59 -15.86
C LEU A 102 4.88 9.43 -16.86
N THR A 103 4.17 8.33 -16.62
CA THR A 103 4.13 7.17 -17.53
C THR A 103 3.56 7.55 -18.90
N LYS A 104 2.50 8.33 -18.93
CA LYS A 104 1.93 8.83 -20.19
C LYS A 104 2.89 9.75 -20.93
N TYR A 105 3.59 10.60 -20.19
CA TYR A 105 4.58 11.51 -20.76
C TYR A 105 5.75 10.77 -21.39
N LEU A 106 6.17 9.65 -20.81
CA LEU A 106 7.28 8.81 -21.26
C LEU A 106 6.87 7.73 -22.27
N ALA A 107 5.56 7.57 -22.55
CA ALA A 107 5.07 6.57 -23.48
C ALA A 107 5.65 6.77 -24.90
N PRO A 108 6.04 5.69 -25.62
CA PRO A 108 6.63 5.80 -26.96
C PRO A 108 5.70 6.43 -28.00
N ASP A 109 4.39 6.37 -27.77
CA ASP A 109 3.31 6.90 -28.61
C ASP A 109 2.83 8.29 -28.16
N ASN A 110 3.51 8.93 -27.21
CA ASN A 110 3.18 10.29 -26.78
C ASN A 110 3.34 11.26 -27.97
N PRO A 111 2.27 11.99 -28.39
CA PRO A 111 2.35 12.95 -29.49
C PRO A 111 3.29 14.14 -29.20
N HIS A 112 3.64 14.34 -27.92
CA HIS A 112 4.57 15.37 -27.47
C HIS A 112 5.68 14.76 -26.60
N PRO A 113 6.51 13.81 -27.15
CA PRO A 113 7.59 13.21 -26.40
C PRO A 113 8.63 14.27 -26.01
N PRO A 114 9.32 14.09 -24.88
CA PRO A 114 10.42 14.95 -24.53
C PRO A 114 11.46 14.95 -25.67
N ARG A 115 11.90 16.12 -26.08
CA ARG A 115 12.77 16.31 -27.26
C ARG A 115 14.06 15.46 -27.26
N ASN A 116 14.42 14.88 -26.11
CA ASN A 116 15.64 14.09 -25.90
C ASN A 116 15.45 12.57 -26.04
N LEU A 117 14.23 12.08 -26.33
CA LEU A 117 13.95 10.66 -26.59
C LEU A 117 13.97 10.29 -28.10
N VAL A 118 14.29 11.21 -28.99
CA VAL A 118 14.44 10.92 -30.42
C VAL A 118 15.67 10.03 -30.60
N LYS A 119 15.44 8.80 -31.06
CA LYS A 119 16.47 7.80 -31.36
C LYS A 119 17.58 8.42 -32.26
N GLY A 120 18.81 8.42 -31.77
CA GLY A 120 19.98 8.61 -32.66
C GLY A 120 21.07 9.56 -32.21
N SER A 121 21.18 9.96 -30.96
CA SER A 121 22.41 10.64 -30.51
C SER A 121 23.00 9.90 -29.30
N GLU A 122 24.17 9.31 -29.50
CA GLU A 122 25.07 8.82 -28.45
C GLU A 122 25.58 10.00 -27.61
N SER A 123 24.73 10.62 -26.82
CA SER A 123 25.15 11.53 -25.76
C SER A 123 24.71 10.96 -24.44
N SER A 124 25.67 10.73 -23.56
CA SER A 124 25.58 10.15 -22.22
C SER A 124 24.79 10.99 -21.19
N GLU A 125 23.94 11.89 -21.63
CA GLU A 125 23.06 12.66 -20.76
C GLU A 125 21.65 12.03 -20.75
N ASN A 126 21.22 11.53 -19.62
CA ASN A 126 19.85 11.09 -19.37
C ASN A 126 18.85 12.14 -19.87
N PRO A 127 17.77 11.75 -20.55
CA PRO A 127 16.73 12.68 -20.97
C PRO A 127 16.20 13.41 -19.74
N ARG A 128 16.40 14.72 -19.70
CA ARG A 128 15.85 15.56 -18.63
C ARG A 128 14.36 15.73 -18.91
N LEU A 129 13.54 15.11 -18.05
CA LEU A 129 12.12 15.42 -17.98
C LEU A 129 11.94 16.93 -17.69
N PRO A 130 10.87 17.56 -18.18
CA PRO A 130 10.56 18.93 -17.77
C PRO A 130 10.55 19.00 -16.23
N THR A 131 11.26 19.97 -15.69
CA THR A 131 11.42 20.22 -14.25
C THR A 131 10.10 20.35 -13.50
N ASN A 132 9.01 20.57 -14.21
CA ASN A 132 7.65 20.75 -13.73
C ASN A 132 6.84 19.46 -13.56
N LEU A 133 7.25 18.33 -14.16
CA LEU A 133 6.65 17.01 -13.91
C LEU A 133 7.37 16.23 -12.82
N LEU A 134 8.58 16.66 -12.49
CA LEU A 134 9.40 16.08 -11.45
C LEU A 134 9.46 17.05 -10.28
N SER A 135 9.14 16.60 -9.10
CA SER A 135 9.58 17.27 -7.87
C SER A 135 11.09 17.15 -7.76
N LEU A 136 11.81 17.72 -8.77
CA LEU A 136 13.26 17.62 -8.83
C LEU A 136 13.86 18.47 -7.73
N ASN A 137 14.32 17.81 -6.70
CA ASN A 137 15.16 18.41 -5.70
C ASN A 137 16.55 17.78 -5.63
N LYS A 138 17.47 18.41 -6.33
CA LYS A 138 18.85 18.46 -5.84
C LYS A 138 18.90 19.63 -4.84
N GLY A 139 18.54 19.38 -3.57
CA GLY A 139 18.82 20.30 -2.46
C GLY A 139 17.84 21.46 -2.23
N SER A 140 16.61 21.41 -2.71
CA SER A 140 15.56 22.39 -2.43
C SER A 140 14.26 21.72 -1.97
N GLU A 141 13.32 22.44 -1.39
CA GLU A 141 12.04 21.97 -0.86
C GLU A 141 11.26 21.16 -1.89
N LEU A 142 10.62 20.05 -1.45
CA LEU A 142 9.73 19.25 -2.28
C LEU A 142 8.65 20.15 -2.89
N ALA A 143 8.49 20.11 -4.22
CA ALA A 143 7.47 20.89 -4.89
C ALA A 143 6.09 20.58 -4.29
N SER A 144 5.29 21.62 -4.03
CA SER A 144 3.94 21.44 -3.48
C SER A 144 3.08 20.64 -4.46
N SER A 145 2.25 19.73 -3.95
CA SER A 145 1.27 19.02 -4.76
C SER A 145 0.38 20.02 -5.51
N PRO A 146 0.11 19.80 -6.80
CA PRO A 146 -0.85 20.62 -7.53
C PRO A 146 -2.28 20.42 -7.03
N LEU A 147 -2.55 19.30 -6.36
CA LEU A 147 -3.84 19.00 -5.75
C LEU A 147 -3.85 19.47 -4.30
N LYS A 148 -4.75 20.41 -3.99
CA LYS A 148 -5.02 20.85 -2.63
C LYS A 148 -6.30 20.23 -2.11
N LEU A 149 -6.23 19.72 -0.89
CA LEU A 149 -7.38 19.21 -0.15
C LEU A 149 -7.86 20.30 0.82
N VAL A 150 -9.15 20.65 0.74
CA VAL A 150 -9.75 21.70 1.54
C VAL A 150 -10.91 21.12 2.35
N ARG A 151 -10.94 21.39 3.65
CA ARG A 151 -12.06 21.05 4.53
C ARG A 151 -12.70 22.32 5.08
N THR A 152 -14.01 22.46 4.88
CA THR A 152 -14.81 23.55 5.43
C THR A 152 -16.01 22.96 6.16
N GLY A 153 -15.90 22.84 7.48
CA GLY A 153 -16.90 22.14 8.28
C GLY A 153 -17.00 20.65 7.89
N SER A 154 -18.17 20.23 7.40
CA SER A 154 -18.42 18.87 6.90
C SER A 154 -18.23 18.72 5.39
N ARG A 155 -17.80 19.77 4.70
CA ARG A 155 -17.55 19.77 3.25
C ARG A 155 -16.08 19.50 2.98
N PHE A 156 -15.81 18.55 2.11
CA PHE A 156 -14.48 18.15 1.65
C PHE A 156 -14.36 18.44 0.16
N GLU A 157 -13.26 19.06 -0.24
CA GLU A 157 -13.00 19.43 -1.63
C GLU A 157 -11.58 19.07 -2.06
N ALA A 158 -11.47 18.65 -3.31
CA ALA A 158 -10.21 18.54 -4.03
C ALA A 158 -10.13 19.70 -5.03
N LEU A 159 -9.11 20.55 -4.91
CA LEU A 159 -8.87 21.73 -5.76
C LEU A 159 -7.59 21.54 -6.54
N LEU A 160 -7.64 21.60 -7.86
CA LEU A 160 -6.46 21.69 -8.70
C LEU A 160 -5.99 23.14 -8.77
N THR A 161 -4.83 23.43 -8.16
CA THR A 161 -4.30 24.79 -8.13
C THR A 161 -3.89 25.25 -9.53
N ALA A 162 -4.17 26.52 -9.86
CA ALA A 162 -3.66 27.12 -11.07
C ALA A 162 -2.14 27.20 -11.00
N GLN A 163 -1.44 26.54 -11.92
CA GLN A 163 0.02 26.63 -12.05
C GLN A 163 0.36 27.52 -13.23
N LYS A 164 1.46 28.30 -13.10
CA LYS A 164 1.86 29.27 -14.14
C LYS A 164 2.31 28.62 -15.45
N ASP A 165 2.67 27.31 -15.43
CA ASP A 165 3.18 26.59 -16.60
C ASP A 165 2.17 25.52 -17.05
N ALA A 166 1.65 25.68 -18.26
CA ALA A 166 0.62 24.83 -18.87
C ALA A 166 0.99 23.33 -18.99
N ALA A 167 2.26 22.96 -18.87
CA ALA A 167 2.74 21.58 -18.89
C ALA A 167 2.52 20.84 -17.55
N GLN A 168 2.12 21.54 -16.48
CA GLN A 168 1.94 20.98 -15.13
C GLN A 168 0.49 20.57 -14.83
N GLY A 169 -0.44 20.72 -15.76
CA GLY A 169 -1.88 20.77 -15.49
C GLY A 169 -2.65 19.45 -15.62
N THR A 170 -2.03 18.31 -15.86
CA THR A 170 -2.78 17.05 -15.95
C THR A 170 -2.53 16.17 -14.75
N LEU A 171 -3.60 15.92 -13.98
CA LEU A 171 -3.61 14.87 -12.98
C LEU A 171 -3.91 13.52 -13.65
N ASP A 172 -3.24 12.46 -13.22
CA ASP A 172 -3.60 11.07 -13.52
C ASP A 172 -3.33 10.23 -12.27
N LEU A 173 -4.29 10.29 -11.36
CA LEU A 173 -4.17 9.69 -10.05
C LEU A 173 -4.28 8.16 -10.13
N ASP A 174 -3.40 7.48 -9.43
CA ASP A 174 -3.42 6.03 -9.23
C ASP A 174 -3.25 5.70 -7.75
N LEU A 175 -4.29 5.15 -7.15
CA LEU A 175 -4.29 4.72 -5.76
C LEU A 175 -3.82 3.27 -5.57
N GLY A 176 -3.24 2.63 -6.59
CA GLY A 176 -2.82 1.23 -6.54
C GLY A 176 -1.85 0.88 -5.41
N GLY A 177 -1.05 1.84 -4.94
CA GLY A 177 -0.10 1.68 -3.84
C GLY A 177 -0.60 2.14 -2.47
N ILE A 178 -1.90 2.47 -2.31
CA ILE A 178 -2.47 2.90 -1.02
C ILE A 178 -3.94 2.45 -0.86
N GLY A 179 -4.67 2.31 -1.96
CA GLY A 179 -6.12 2.12 -1.93
C GLY A 179 -6.55 0.79 -1.32
N LYS A 180 -5.77 -0.29 -1.51
CA LYS A 180 -6.06 -1.59 -0.89
C LYS A 180 -5.86 -1.52 0.63
N GLY A 181 -4.77 -0.90 1.07
CA GLY A 181 -4.52 -0.66 2.49
C GLY A 181 -5.62 0.18 3.13
N PHE A 182 -6.08 1.23 2.45
CA PHE A 182 -7.19 2.06 2.95
C PHE A 182 -8.50 1.27 3.07
N ALA A 183 -8.82 0.43 2.09
CA ALA A 183 -9.99 -0.44 2.17
C ALA A 183 -9.89 -1.44 3.34
N LEU A 184 -8.69 -1.96 3.62
CA LEU A 184 -8.45 -2.83 4.77
C LEU A 184 -8.60 -2.09 6.11
N ASP A 185 -8.16 -0.83 6.22
CA ASP A 185 -8.37 -0.02 7.43
C ASP A 185 -9.88 0.20 7.69
N LYS A 186 -10.66 0.48 6.65
CA LYS A 186 -12.13 0.62 6.78
C LYS A 186 -12.80 -0.71 7.10
N ALA A 187 -12.34 -1.80 6.49
CA ALA A 187 -12.81 -3.15 6.79
C ALA A 187 -12.58 -3.52 8.26
N LEU A 188 -11.39 -3.21 8.79
CA LEU A 188 -11.06 -3.49 10.19
C LEU A 188 -11.92 -2.66 11.16
N ALA A 189 -12.13 -1.37 10.85
CA ALA A 189 -13.00 -0.51 11.64
C ALA A 189 -14.44 -1.06 11.66
N LEU A 190 -14.95 -1.52 10.52
CA LEU A 190 -16.28 -2.10 10.43
C LEU A 190 -16.40 -3.43 11.22
N LEU A 191 -15.37 -4.29 11.20
CA LEU A 191 -15.37 -5.49 12.06
C LEU A 191 -15.40 -5.13 13.54
N ALA A 192 -14.71 -4.07 13.96
CA ALA A 192 -14.77 -3.57 15.33
C ALA A 192 -16.18 -3.07 15.69
N ASP A 193 -16.90 -2.41 14.78
CA ASP A 193 -18.31 -2.01 14.97
C ASP A 193 -19.24 -3.24 15.13
N TRP A 194 -18.87 -4.37 14.51
CA TRP A 194 -19.52 -5.67 14.70
C TRP A 194 -19.03 -6.41 15.94
N SER A 195 -18.21 -5.79 16.80
CA SER A 195 -17.62 -6.41 18.00
C SER A 195 -16.80 -7.67 17.72
N ILE A 196 -16.25 -7.80 16.49
CA ILE A 196 -15.32 -8.87 16.15
C ILE A 196 -13.94 -8.53 16.74
N GLU A 197 -13.47 -9.33 17.68
CA GLU A 197 -12.21 -9.08 18.39
C GLU A 197 -11.01 -9.80 17.77
N ASN A 198 -11.26 -10.89 17.03
CA ASN A 198 -10.20 -11.74 16.47
C ASN A 198 -10.40 -11.95 14.97
N ALA A 199 -9.69 -11.18 14.14
CA ALA A 199 -9.77 -11.30 12.69
C ALA A 199 -8.46 -10.96 11.98
N LEU A 200 -8.26 -11.62 10.83
CA LEU A 200 -7.24 -11.31 9.83
C LEU A 200 -7.94 -11.01 8.51
N ILE A 201 -7.59 -9.89 7.90
CA ILE A 201 -8.05 -9.54 6.55
C ILE A 201 -6.82 -9.35 5.66
N HIS A 202 -6.86 -9.88 4.45
CA HIS A 202 -5.82 -9.58 3.47
C HIS A 202 -6.39 -9.27 2.08
N ALA A 203 -5.65 -8.43 1.34
CA ALA A 203 -5.93 -8.04 -0.04
C ALA A 203 -4.87 -8.66 -0.96
N GLY A 204 -5.20 -9.77 -1.58
CA GLY A 204 -4.27 -10.55 -2.37
C GLY A 204 -3.05 -11.00 -1.56
N THR A 205 -1.88 -10.95 -2.18
CA THR A 205 -0.61 -11.32 -1.55
C THR A 205 0.20 -10.13 -1.06
N SER A 206 -0.36 -8.90 -1.14
CA SER A 206 0.43 -7.69 -0.89
C SER A 206 0.19 -7.07 0.48
N THR A 207 -1.03 -7.07 1.00
CA THR A 207 -1.36 -6.32 2.21
C THR A 207 -2.27 -7.13 3.12
N ALA A 208 -1.94 -7.19 4.41
CA ALA A 208 -2.74 -7.82 5.44
C ALA A 208 -2.86 -6.91 6.66
N VAL A 209 -3.97 -7.01 7.39
CA VAL A 209 -4.21 -6.33 8.66
C VAL A 209 -4.92 -7.28 9.62
N ALA A 210 -4.63 -7.21 10.91
CA ALA A 210 -5.24 -8.08 11.88
C ALA A 210 -5.56 -7.36 13.20
N ILE A 211 -6.61 -7.87 13.88
CA ILE A 211 -6.93 -7.57 15.28
C ILE A 211 -6.95 -8.88 16.08
N GLY A 212 -6.66 -8.76 17.38
CA GLY A 212 -6.62 -9.90 18.27
C GLY A 212 -5.60 -10.95 17.89
N SER A 213 -5.97 -12.22 18.00
CA SER A 213 -5.08 -13.35 17.75
C SER A 213 -5.76 -14.48 16.99
N ALA A 214 -4.96 -15.26 16.27
CA ALA A 214 -5.41 -16.50 15.67
C ALA A 214 -5.89 -17.49 16.75
N PRO A 215 -6.82 -18.41 16.42
CA PRO A 215 -7.23 -19.48 17.31
C PRO A 215 -6.00 -20.27 17.76
N LYS A 216 -5.93 -20.61 19.06
CA LYS A 216 -4.85 -21.46 19.58
C LYS A 216 -5.01 -22.86 18.97
N ALA A 217 -4.07 -23.29 18.15
CA ALA A 217 -4.00 -24.67 17.73
C ALA A 217 -3.76 -25.54 18.98
N MET A 218 -4.77 -26.32 19.38
CA MET A 218 -4.53 -27.43 20.30
C MET A 218 -3.62 -28.41 19.59
N GLY A 219 -2.49 -28.78 20.23
CA GLY A 219 -1.47 -29.63 19.70
C GLY A 219 -2.02 -30.92 19.09
N THR A 220 -2.29 -30.92 17.82
CA THR A 220 -2.46 -32.09 16.98
C THR A 220 -1.39 -32.01 15.91
N LYS A 221 -0.56 -33.05 15.92
CA LYS A 221 0.33 -33.38 14.78
C LYS A 221 -0.54 -33.45 13.54
N ASN A 222 -0.17 -32.70 12.49
CA ASN A 222 -0.73 -32.75 11.15
C ASN A 222 -2.15 -32.19 10.97
N SER A 223 -2.26 -30.88 10.80
CA SER A 223 -3.20 -30.32 9.85
C SER A 223 -2.56 -29.07 9.23
N GLU A 224 -2.21 -29.20 7.96
CA GLU A 224 -1.78 -28.10 7.09
C GLU A 224 -2.94 -27.14 6.90
N THR A 225 -2.97 -26.09 7.69
CA THR A 225 -3.91 -24.98 7.47
C THR A 225 -3.22 -24.00 6.54
N HIS A 226 -3.39 -24.21 5.24
CA HIS A 226 -2.88 -23.33 4.20
C HIS A 226 -3.59 -21.97 4.25
N CYS A 227 -2.93 -20.98 4.83
CA CYS A 227 -3.13 -19.60 4.43
C CYS A 227 -2.27 -19.41 3.17
N THR A 228 -2.89 -19.25 2.01
CA THR A 228 -2.20 -19.08 0.72
C THR A 228 -1.55 -17.71 0.58
N ILE A 229 -0.68 -17.34 1.52
CA ILE A 229 0.42 -16.42 1.26
C ILE A 229 1.66 -17.30 1.29
N SER A 230 1.97 -17.91 0.12
CA SER A 230 3.10 -18.82 -0.17
C SER A 230 3.34 -19.96 0.84
N GLU A 231 3.41 -21.17 0.32
CA GLU A 231 3.69 -22.43 0.99
C GLU A 231 4.90 -22.34 1.93
N GLN A 232 4.78 -22.98 3.10
CA GLN A 232 5.81 -23.24 4.11
C GLN A 232 6.01 -22.16 5.19
N ILE A 233 5.11 -22.15 6.19
CA ILE A 233 5.43 -21.58 7.50
C ILE A 233 5.79 -22.76 8.43
N GLU A 234 7.07 -23.07 8.57
CA GLU A 234 7.55 -23.84 9.71
C GLU A 234 7.61 -22.92 10.94
N VAL A 235 6.59 -22.99 11.78
CA VAL A 235 6.66 -22.40 13.12
C VAL A 235 7.62 -23.25 13.94
N SER A 236 8.78 -22.70 14.27
CA SER A 236 9.76 -23.38 15.14
C SER A 236 9.11 -23.71 16.49
N PRO A 237 9.15 -24.98 16.95
CA PRO A 237 8.39 -25.41 18.13
C PRO A 237 8.93 -24.95 19.48
N ASN A 238 9.91 -24.04 19.52
CA ASN A 238 10.67 -23.71 20.72
C ASN A 238 10.53 -22.24 21.22
N SER A 239 9.46 -21.52 20.86
CA SER A 239 9.20 -20.21 21.48
C SER A 239 8.11 -20.34 22.55
N SER A 240 8.52 -20.43 23.82
CA SER A 240 7.69 -20.33 25.03
C SER A 240 7.21 -18.89 25.32
N LEU A 241 6.98 -18.09 24.29
CA LEU A 241 6.40 -16.78 24.42
C LEU A 241 4.92 -16.87 24.04
N ASN A 242 4.05 -16.32 24.88
CA ASN A 242 2.62 -16.10 24.60
C ASN A 242 2.50 -15.33 23.28
N SER A 243 2.39 -16.06 22.15
CA SER A 243 2.34 -15.46 20.81
C SER A 243 0.93 -14.95 20.56
N TRP A 244 0.68 -13.69 20.92
CA TRP A 244 -0.54 -12.98 20.60
C TRP A 244 -0.43 -12.41 19.19
N GLY A 245 -1.35 -12.76 18.31
CA GLY A 245 -1.45 -12.23 16.95
C GLY A 245 -1.72 -13.29 15.89
N TRP A 246 -1.94 -12.82 14.69
CA TRP A 246 -2.14 -13.64 13.50
C TRP A 246 -0.80 -13.80 12.78
N PRO A 247 -0.35 -15.04 12.50
CA PRO A 247 0.88 -15.26 11.76
C PRO A 247 0.68 -14.88 10.28
N VAL A 248 1.51 -13.96 9.80
CA VAL A 248 1.50 -13.52 8.39
C VAL A 248 2.89 -13.71 7.82
N GLY A 249 2.97 -14.42 6.69
CA GLY A 249 4.23 -14.67 6.00
C GLY A 249 4.83 -13.38 5.44
N VAL A 250 6.14 -13.22 5.62
CA VAL A 250 6.93 -12.23 4.88
C VAL A 250 7.37 -12.94 3.61
N GLY A 251 6.64 -12.67 2.50
CA GLY A 251 6.77 -13.43 1.26
C GLY A 251 8.11 -13.27 0.55
N GLY A 252 8.33 -14.14 -0.44
CA GLY A 252 9.51 -14.16 -1.31
C GLY A 252 10.54 -15.20 -0.89
N GLY A 253 11.05 -15.96 -1.86
CA GLY A 253 12.15 -16.92 -1.67
C GLY A 253 13.52 -16.26 -1.47
N TRP A 254 13.56 -15.05 -0.91
CA TRP A 254 14.79 -14.28 -0.72
C TRP A 254 15.65 -14.90 0.37
N PRO A 255 16.90 -15.23 0.11
CA PRO A 255 17.81 -15.72 1.13
C PRO A 255 18.26 -14.57 2.05
N CYS A 256 17.41 -14.20 3.01
CA CYS A 256 17.70 -13.19 4.03
C CYS A 256 17.82 -13.90 5.38
N PRO A 257 19.03 -14.28 5.84
CA PRO A 257 19.21 -15.04 7.08
C PRO A 257 18.64 -14.35 8.32
N ASP A 258 18.69 -13.02 8.35
CA ASP A 258 18.28 -12.20 9.51
C ASP A 258 16.82 -11.72 9.41
N ALA A 259 16.12 -11.97 8.30
CA ALA A 259 14.74 -11.56 8.13
C ALA A 259 13.79 -12.63 8.67
N PRO A 260 12.74 -12.24 9.41
CA PRO A 260 11.72 -13.19 9.84
C PRO A 260 10.96 -13.72 8.61
N ARG A 261 10.68 -15.02 8.57
CA ARG A 261 9.82 -15.61 7.54
C ARG A 261 8.35 -15.29 7.74
N SER A 262 7.96 -14.96 8.97
CA SER A 262 6.61 -14.53 9.34
C SER A 262 6.68 -13.52 10.48
N VAL A 263 5.65 -12.68 10.55
CA VAL A 263 5.42 -11.74 11.66
C VAL A 263 4.05 -12.01 12.27
N LEU A 264 3.90 -11.72 13.55
CA LEU A 264 2.60 -11.77 14.24
C LEU A 264 1.95 -10.39 14.14
N LEU A 265 0.75 -10.33 13.58
CA LEU A 265 -0.03 -9.10 13.49
C LEU A 265 -1.13 -9.08 14.54
N SER A 266 -1.22 -7.99 15.29
CA SER A 266 -2.34 -7.67 16.20
C SER A 266 -2.43 -6.15 16.31
N GLY A 267 -3.55 -5.55 15.87
CA GLY A 267 -3.70 -4.10 15.78
C GLY A 267 -2.73 -3.44 14.78
N ARG A 268 -2.24 -4.20 13.80
CA ARG A 268 -1.25 -3.74 12.82
C ARG A 268 -1.50 -4.33 11.45
N ALA A 269 -0.94 -3.66 10.44
CA ALA A 269 -0.88 -4.14 9.07
C ALA A 269 0.55 -4.48 8.66
N LEU A 270 0.67 -5.36 7.66
CA LEU A 270 1.88 -5.63 6.89
C LEU A 270 1.55 -5.45 5.42
N SER A 271 2.35 -4.68 4.71
CA SER A 271 2.27 -4.61 3.25
C SER A 271 3.63 -4.89 2.61
N GLY A 272 3.60 -5.58 1.47
CA GLY A 272 4.78 -5.91 0.68
C GLY A 272 4.64 -5.46 -0.77
N SER A 273 5.71 -4.92 -1.32
CA SER A 273 5.89 -4.57 -2.74
C SER A 273 7.12 -5.27 -3.29
N GLY A 274 7.06 -5.70 -4.56
CA GLY A 274 8.19 -6.40 -5.17
C GLY A 274 8.09 -6.49 -6.68
N THR A 275 9.19 -6.87 -7.31
CA THR A 275 9.31 -7.00 -8.77
C THR A 275 9.00 -8.41 -9.29
N GLU A 276 8.85 -9.40 -8.40
CA GLU A 276 8.69 -10.81 -8.80
C GLU A 276 7.44 -11.09 -9.64
N VAL A 277 6.30 -10.52 -9.25
CA VAL A 277 5.01 -10.84 -9.89
C VAL A 277 4.71 -9.97 -11.10
N LYS A 278 5.02 -8.68 -11.02
CA LYS A 278 4.66 -7.69 -12.06
C LYS A 278 5.86 -7.08 -12.78
N GLY A 279 7.08 -7.58 -12.53
CA GLY A 279 8.30 -7.01 -13.08
C GLY A 279 8.57 -5.56 -12.59
N HIS A 280 9.39 -4.83 -13.34
CA HIS A 280 9.80 -3.45 -13.00
C HIS A 280 8.70 -2.42 -13.36
N HIS A 281 7.54 -2.53 -12.74
CA HIS A 281 6.39 -1.65 -12.99
C HIS A 281 6.35 -0.40 -12.10
N ILE A 282 7.19 -0.35 -11.04
CA ILE A 282 7.26 0.78 -10.12
C ILE A 282 8.20 1.82 -10.70
N LEU A 283 7.71 3.06 -10.82
CA LEU A 283 8.49 4.21 -11.23
C LEU A 283 8.92 5.03 -10.02
N ASP A 284 10.11 5.63 -10.10
CA ASP A 284 10.52 6.69 -9.17
C ASP A 284 9.85 8.01 -9.60
N PRO A 285 8.88 8.54 -8.83
CA PRO A 285 8.18 9.77 -9.19
C PRO A 285 9.11 10.98 -9.25
N ARG A 286 10.26 10.91 -8.59
CA ARG A 286 11.27 12.00 -8.54
C ARG A 286 12.08 12.11 -9.84
N THR A 287 12.20 10.99 -10.57
CA THR A 287 13.05 10.92 -11.78
C THR A 287 12.29 10.48 -13.02
N GLY A 288 11.09 9.89 -12.87
CA GLY A 288 10.32 9.29 -13.95
C GLY A 288 10.92 8.00 -14.52
N ASN A 289 11.99 7.48 -13.92
CA ASN A 289 12.64 6.24 -14.35
C ASN A 289 12.10 5.05 -13.55
N PRO A 290 12.26 3.81 -14.02
CA PRO A 290 12.01 2.63 -13.20
C PRO A 290 12.77 2.70 -11.87
N ALA A 291 12.09 2.32 -10.80
CA ALA A 291 12.68 2.28 -9.46
C ALA A 291 13.90 1.35 -9.43
N LYS A 292 14.96 1.79 -8.74
CA LYS A 292 16.23 1.06 -8.61
C LYS A 292 16.66 0.90 -7.15
N GLY A 293 15.79 1.24 -6.20
CA GLY A 293 16.13 1.18 -4.77
C GLY A 293 16.26 -0.26 -4.29
N HIS A 294 15.18 -0.99 -4.35
CA HIS A 294 15.09 -2.36 -3.84
C HIS A 294 14.27 -3.25 -4.80
N ILE A 295 14.49 -4.56 -4.75
CA ILE A 295 13.73 -5.55 -5.53
C ILE A 295 12.50 -6.04 -4.79
N ALA A 296 12.49 -5.92 -3.46
CA ALA A 296 11.34 -6.16 -2.61
C ALA A 296 11.42 -5.30 -1.34
N ALA A 297 10.26 -4.90 -0.82
CA ALA A 297 10.16 -4.10 0.40
C ALA A 297 8.87 -4.43 1.14
N TRP A 298 8.94 -4.50 2.46
CA TRP A 298 7.80 -4.65 3.37
C TRP A 298 7.79 -3.53 4.38
N ALA A 299 6.58 -3.11 4.74
CA ALA A 299 6.35 -2.15 5.82
C ALA A 299 5.22 -2.65 6.72
N SER A 300 5.40 -2.56 8.04
CA SER A 300 4.36 -2.83 9.02
C SER A 300 4.07 -1.57 9.82
N HIS A 301 2.81 -1.16 9.84
CA HIS A 301 2.31 0.05 10.48
C HIS A 301 0.93 -0.20 11.09
N SER A 302 0.45 0.66 12.01
CA SER A 302 -0.91 0.58 12.56
C SER A 302 -2.00 0.84 11.52
N SER A 303 -1.72 1.64 10.48
CA SER A 303 -2.60 1.83 9.32
C SER A 303 -2.13 0.99 8.13
N ALA A 304 -3.04 0.23 7.53
CA ALA A 304 -2.77 -0.55 6.34
C ALA A 304 -2.57 0.35 5.11
N ALA A 305 -3.25 1.50 5.03
CA ALA A 305 -3.03 2.50 3.98
C ALA A 305 -1.58 3.02 4.00
N ILE A 306 -1.07 3.38 5.16
CA ILE A 306 0.31 3.86 5.30
C ILE A 306 1.31 2.72 5.01
N ALA A 307 1.05 1.49 5.50
CA ALA A 307 1.90 0.34 5.21
C ALA A 307 1.99 0.05 3.70
N ASP A 308 0.85 0.10 2.97
CA ASP A 308 0.77 -0.12 1.51
C ASP A 308 1.58 0.96 0.77
N ALA A 309 1.41 2.23 1.14
CA ALA A 309 2.15 3.34 0.55
C ALA A 309 3.67 3.28 0.84
N LEU A 310 4.05 2.95 2.08
CA LEU A 310 5.47 2.84 2.47
C LEU A 310 6.17 1.66 1.81
N SER A 311 5.51 0.50 1.66
CA SER A 311 6.12 -0.62 0.94
C SER A 311 6.45 -0.23 -0.51
N THR A 312 5.60 0.58 -1.15
CA THR A 312 5.85 1.13 -2.49
C THR A 312 6.96 2.18 -2.48
N ALA A 313 6.97 3.12 -1.51
CA ALA A 313 8.03 4.12 -1.37
C ALA A 313 9.41 3.48 -1.18
N PHE A 314 9.49 2.43 -0.37
CA PHE A 314 10.76 1.74 -0.08
C PHE A 314 11.32 0.97 -1.28
N MET A 315 10.51 0.65 -2.29
CA MET A 315 11.04 0.17 -3.58
C MET A 315 11.82 1.24 -4.34
N VAL A 316 11.48 2.51 -4.11
CA VAL A 316 12.05 3.69 -4.79
C VAL A 316 13.25 4.25 -4.03
N MET A 317 13.13 4.36 -2.72
CA MET A 317 14.15 4.92 -1.82
C MET A 317 15.41 4.05 -1.80
N ASP A 318 16.56 4.66 -1.64
CA ASP A 318 17.77 3.91 -1.34
C ASP A 318 17.83 3.46 0.13
N THR A 319 18.82 2.63 0.46
CA THR A 319 18.95 2.04 1.80
C THR A 319 19.16 3.11 2.89
N GLN A 320 19.84 4.22 2.58
CA GLN A 320 20.09 5.31 3.55
C GLN A 320 18.82 6.13 3.78
N GLU A 321 18.05 6.38 2.73
CA GLU A 321 16.75 7.04 2.83
C GLU A 321 15.77 6.23 3.68
N VAL A 322 15.71 4.90 3.49
CA VAL A 322 14.86 4.00 4.30
C VAL A 322 15.31 4.00 5.75
N GLU A 323 16.61 3.91 6.02
CA GLU A 323 17.18 3.96 7.37
C GLU A 323 16.84 5.28 8.07
N ALA A 324 17.01 6.40 7.38
CA ALA A 324 16.67 7.72 7.90
C ALA A 324 15.16 7.88 8.15
N TYR A 325 14.31 7.29 7.30
CA TYR A 325 12.86 7.27 7.52
C TYR A 325 12.51 6.44 8.78
N CYS A 326 12.95 5.20 8.85
CA CYS A 326 12.65 4.28 9.94
C CYS A 326 13.18 4.77 11.29
N SER A 327 14.31 5.49 11.31
CA SER A 327 14.86 6.06 12.54
C SER A 327 13.99 7.16 13.17
N ARG A 328 13.18 7.85 12.35
CA ARG A 328 12.22 8.88 12.81
C ARG A 328 10.85 8.31 13.21
N HIS A 329 10.56 7.05 12.82
CA HIS A 329 9.26 6.39 13.02
C HIS A 329 9.43 5.10 13.81
N SER A 330 9.51 5.22 15.15
CA SER A 330 9.84 4.11 16.06
C SER A 330 8.78 3.00 16.12
N ASP A 331 7.56 3.25 15.65
CA ASP A 331 6.45 2.29 15.57
C ASP A 331 6.42 1.51 14.24
N LEU A 332 7.28 1.89 13.29
CA LEU A 332 7.41 1.24 12.01
C LEU A 332 8.38 0.06 12.09
N TRP A 333 8.00 -1.07 11.49
CA TRP A 333 8.93 -2.13 11.11
C TRP A 333 9.02 -2.19 9.59
N ALA A 334 10.22 -2.39 9.06
CA ALA A 334 10.46 -2.52 7.64
C ALA A 334 11.51 -3.58 7.32
N LEU A 335 11.33 -4.24 6.19
CA LEU A 335 12.32 -5.11 5.55
C LEU A 335 12.50 -4.65 4.11
N VAL A 336 13.74 -4.44 3.68
CA VAL A 336 14.06 -4.15 2.28
C VAL A 336 15.10 -5.13 1.75
N VAL A 337 14.93 -5.54 0.50
CA VAL A 337 15.83 -6.45 -0.21
C VAL A 337 16.38 -5.73 -1.42
N LYS A 338 17.68 -5.48 -1.43
CA LYS A 338 18.36 -4.80 -2.53
C LYS A 338 18.68 -5.74 -3.69
N ASP A 339 19.18 -6.92 -3.36
CA ASP A 339 19.51 -8.01 -4.27
C ASP A 339 19.51 -9.33 -3.49
N TYR A 340 19.77 -10.45 -4.18
CA TYR A 340 19.81 -11.78 -3.55
C TYR A 340 20.88 -11.84 -2.45
N GLY A 341 20.44 -12.04 -1.21
CA GLY A 341 21.31 -12.14 -0.02
C GLY A 341 21.65 -10.81 0.65
N ASN A 342 21.22 -9.67 0.09
CA ASN A 342 21.44 -8.36 0.66
C ASN A 342 20.11 -7.73 1.09
N CYS A 343 19.74 -7.94 2.35
CA CYS A 343 18.55 -7.38 2.96
C CYS A 343 18.86 -6.62 4.25
N ARG A 344 17.95 -5.73 4.61
CA ARG A 344 18.01 -4.99 5.88
C ARG A 344 16.66 -4.96 6.56
N VAL A 345 16.69 -5.16 7.87
CA VAL A 345 15.51 -5.06 8.75
C VAL A 345 15.65 -3.82 9.62
N TYR A 346 14.60 -3.03 9.73
CA TYR A 346 14.53 -1.83 10.55
C TYR A 346 13.38 -1.94 11.54
N GLY A 347 13.56 -1.38 12.72
CA GLY A 347 12.56 -1.43 13.78
C GLY A 347 12.48 -2.80 14.46
N LYS A 348 11.51 -2.94 15.37
CA LYS A 348 11.20 -4.21 16.05
C LYS A 348 9.78 -4.62 15.67
N VAL A 349 9.59 -5.86 15.27
CA VAL A 349 8.27 -6.47 15.25
C VAL A 349 7.82 -6.57 16.71
N ARG A 350 6.78 -5.84 17.07
CA ARG A 350 6.19 -5.90 18.42
C ARG A 350 5.06 -6.88 18.42
#